data_10a6d4132b5751f417657aa971070ae7
#
_entry.id   10a6d4132b5751f417657aa971070ae7
#
_cell.length_a   1.000
_cell.length_b   1.000
_cell.length_c   1.000
_cell.angle_alpha   90.00
_cell.angle_beta   90.00
_cell.angle_gamma   90.00
#
_symmetry.space_group_name_H-M   'P 1'
#
loop_
_entity.id
_entity.type
_entity.pdbx_description
1 polymer ?
#
loop_
_entity_poly.entity_id
_entity_poly.type
_entity_poly.pdbx_seq_one_letter_code
_entity_poly.pdbx_strand_id
1 'polypeptide(L)'
;ETQSFKTRLQFDDLIRRGILPDTQENREELPERAARLVTDFSSRYVILSKEVLDPLSKRYTLLLVSNYYGNLKKIVTDLGIVSYFSSITDSTLEGIRKPDAALWKLAIDRAGFAPDEVVVIGDSVKNDILPALSLGCQVVKGCPSMADVTEDVSCITSLKELLDIL
;
A
#
# COMPACT_ATOMS: atom_id res chain seq x y z
N GLU A 1 -0.52 10.34 15.59
CA GLU A 1 -1.87 10.28 16.23
C GLU A 1 -2.74 9.15 15.66
N THR A 2 -2.89 9.02 14.34
CA THR A 2 -3.77 8.00 13.73
C THR A 2 -3.37 6.56 14.05
N GLN A 3 -2.07 6.24 14.05
CA GLN A 3 -1.58 4.88 14.35
C GLN A 3 -1.76 4.53 15.82
N SER A 4 -1.50 5.46 16.73
CA SER A 4 -1.73 5.28 18.15
C SER A 4 -3.21 5.02 18.47
N PHE A 5 -4.12 5.75 17.83
CA PHE A 5 -5.56 5.55 17.97
C PHE A 5 -6.00 4.16 17.51
N LYS A 6 -5.56 3.72 16.32
CA LYS A 6 -5.88 2.37 15.81
C LYS A 6 -5.37 1.27 16.75
N THR A 7 -4.14 1.40 17.21
CA THR A 7 -3.52 0.41 18.09
C THR A 7 -4.29 0.33 19.41
N ARG A 8 -4.68 1.46 20.00
CA ARG A 8 -5.52 1.47 21.20
C ARG A 8 -6.84 0.75 21.00
N LEU A 9 -7.56 1.00 19.91
CA LEU A 9 -8.82 0.29 19.60
C LEU A 9 -8.63 -1.22 19.51
N GLN A 10 -7.53 -1.68 18.92
CA GLN A 10 -7.22 -3.11 18.83
C GLN A 10 -6.96 -3.72 20.22
N PHE A 11 -6.21 -3.04 21.08
CA PHE A 11 -5.96 -3.51 22.45
C PHE A 11 -7.25 -3.49 23.29
N ASP A 12 -8.09 -2.46 23.17
CA ASP A 12 -9.38 -2.40 23.84
C ASP A 12 -10.31 -3.55 23.42
N ASP A 13 -10.29 -3.94 22.13
CA ASP A 13 -11.03 -5.11 21.66
C ASP A 13 -10.50 -6.42 22.25
N LEU A 14 -9.18 -6.60 22.30
CA LEU A 14 -8.55 -7.77 22.91
C LEU A 14 -8.87 -7.89 24.41
N ILE A 15 -8.88 -6.77 25.14
CA ILE A 15 -9.27 -6.73 26.56
C ILE A 15 -10.76 -7.09 26.69
N ARG A 16 -11.63 -6.48 25.90
CA ARG A 16 -13.09 -6.75 25.91
C ARG A 16 -13.42 -8.23 25.63
N ARG A 17 -12.64 -8.88 24.77
CA ARG A 17 -12.76 -10.31 24.46
C ARG A 17 -12.10 -11.23 25.48
N GLY A 18 -11.49 -10.71 26.53
CA GLY A 18 -10.80 -11.48 27.56
C GLY A 18 -9.50 -12.16 27.10
N ILE A 19 -8.94 -11.72 25.97
CA ILE A 19 -7.66 -12.23 25.44
C ILE A 19 -6.48 -11.61 26.20
N LEU A 20 -6.61 -10.32 26.56
CA LEU A 20 -5.65 -9.61 27.39
C LEU A 20 -6.30 -9.21 28.72
N PRO A 21 -5.56 -9.25 29.85
CA PRO A 21 -6.03 -8.74 31.12
C PRO A 21 -6.26 -7.23 31.07
N ASP A 22 -7.25 -6.74 31.82
CA ASP A 22 -7.57 -5.33 31.93
C ASP A 22 -6.60 -4.65 32.92
N THR A 23 -5.47 -4.19 32.42
CA THR A 23 -4.43 -3.51 33.19
C THR A 23 -4.11 -2.16 32.54
N GLN A 24 -3.54 -1.24 33.33
CA GLN A 24 -3.08 0.05 32.81
C GLN A 24 -2.02 -0.14 31.71
N GLU A 25 -1.12 -1.08 31.87
CA GLU A 25 -0.11 -1.42 30.87
C GLU A 25 -0.76 -1.78 29.52
N ASN A 26 -1.77 -2.67 29.51
CA ASN A 26 -2.46 -3.10 28.31
C ASN A 26 -3.35 -2.01 27.69
N ARG A 27 -3.86 -1.07 28.49
CA ARG A 27 -4.68 0.04 27.99
C ARG A 27 -3.88 1.20 27.43
N GLU A 28 -2.70 1.48 27.97
CA GLU A 28 -1.97 2.71 27.70
C GLU A 28 -0.56 2.44 27.14
N GLU A 29 0.26 1.69 27.86
CA GLU A 29 1.69 1.57 27.55
C GLU A 29 1.97 0.69 26.33
N LEU A 30 1.41 -0.51 26.29
CA LEU A 30 1.63 -1.44 25.18
C LEU A 30 1.07 -0.93 23.85
N PRO A 31 -0.16 -0.34 23.78
CA PRO A 31 -0.64 0.27 22.55
C PRO A 31 0.27 1.37 22.01
N GLU A 32 0.82 2.21 22.87
CA GLU A 32 1.74 3.27 22.46
C GLU A 32 3.09 2.72 21.97
N ARG A 33 3.65 1.74 22.69
CA ARG A 33 4.89 1.07 22.26
C ARG A 33 4.70 0.38 20.90
N ALA A 34 3.60 -0.34 20.72
CA ALA A 34 3.27 -0.99 19.46
C ALA A 34 3.08 0.04 18.32
N ALA A 35 2.38 1.14 18.58
CA ALA A 35 2.20 2.21 17.60
C ALA A 35 3.54 2.84 17.19
N ARG A 36 4.45 3.08 18.13
CA ARG A 36 5.80 3.59 17.84
C ARG A 36 6.60 2.61 16.99
N LEU A 37 6.62 1.32 17.35
CA LEU A 37 7.33 0.30 16.56
C LEU A 37 6.82 0.22 15.11
N VAL A 38 5.51 0.25 14.91
CA VAL A 38 4.92 0.27 13.56
C VAL A 38 5.29 1.53 12.81
N THR A 39 5.30 2.68 13.47
CA THR A 39 5.67 3.96 12.85
C THR A 39 7.15 3.98 12.45
N ASP A 40 8.04 3.54 13.34
CA ASP A 40 9.48 3.49 13.08
C ASP A 40 9.81 2.52 11.95
N PHE A 41 9.17 1.34 11.96
CA PHE A 41 9.28 0.35 10.89
C PHE A 41 8.83 0.95 9.54
N SER A 42 7.63 1.52 9.51
CA SER A 42 7.09 2.15 8.28
C SER A 42 7.99 3.27 7.77
N SER A 43 8.54 4.11 8.66
CA SER A 43 9.42 5.22 8.29
C SER A 43 10.71 4.74 7.60
N ARG A 44 11.29 3.62 8.06
CA ARG A 44 12.49 3.03 7.42
C ARG A 44 12.19 2.56 6.00
N TYR A 45 11.05 1.89 5.78
CA TYR A 45 10.65 1.45 4.44
C TYR A 45 10.34 2.62 3.51
N VAL A 46 9.76 3.70 4.04
CA VAL A 46 9.52 4.91 3.24
C VAL A 46 10.83 5.56 2.78
N ILE A 47 11.86 5.60 3.62
CA ILE A 47 13.18 6.12 3.22
C ILE A 47 13.73 5.30 2.05
N LEU A 48 13.69 3.97 2.15
CA LEU A 48 14.12 3.07 1.07
C LEU A 48 13.26 3.23 -0.19
N SER A 49 11.95 3.46 -0.02
CA SER A 49 11.05 3.68 -1.15
C SER A 49 11.35 4.97 -1.91
N LYS A 50 11.81 6.04 -1.24
CA LYS A 50 12.19 7.30 -1.90
C LYS A 50 13.33 7.11 -2.90
N GLU A 51 14.27 6.21 -2.63
CA GLU A 51 15.38 5.91 -3.55
C GLU A 51 14.89 5.32 -4.88
N VAL A 52 13.69 4.72 -4.89
CA VAL A 52 13.05 4.16 -6.08
C VAL A 52 12.03 5.13 -6.67
N LEU A 53 11.21 5.75 -5.83
CA LEU A 53 10.16 6.67 -6.28
C LEU A 53 10.73 7.92 -6.98
N ASP A 54 11.87 8.44 -6.52
CA ASP A 54 12.48 9.64 -7.10
C ASP A 54 12.89 9.43 -8.59
N PRO A 55 13.66 8.42 -8.96
CA PRO A 55 13.98 8.19 -10.37
C PRO A 55 12.76 7.76 -11.19
N LEU A 56 11.85 6.94 -10.64
CA LEU A 56 10.66 6.51 -11.38
C LEU A 56 9.71 7.68 -11.66
N SER A 57 9.50 8.59 -10.72
CA SER A 57 8.60 9.75 -10.92
C SER A 57 9.09 10.74 -11.99
N LYS A 58 10.38 10.69 -12.33
CA LYS A 58 10.98 11.50 -13.42
C LYS A 58 10.77 10.87 -14.81
N ARG A 59 10.49 9.57 -14.87
CA ARG A 59 10.33 8.81 -16.11
C ARG A 59 8.87 8.43 -16.38
N TYR A 60 8.10 8.21 -15.31
CA TYR A 60 6.74 7.69 -15.37
C TYR A 60 5.78 8.54 -14.55
N THR A 61 4.51 8.53 -14.94
CA THR A 61 3.41 9.06 -14.14
C THR A 61 3.03 8.02 -13.09
N LEU A 62 3.29 8.31 -11.82
CA LEU A 62 3.00 7.37 -10.73
C LEU A 62 1.59 7.60 -10.17
N LEU A 63 0.82 6.53 -10.04
CA LEU A 63 -0.51 6.50 -9.44
C LEU A 63 -0.48 5.62 -8.19
N LEU A 64 -1.10 6.05 -7.11
CA LEU A 64 -1.24 5.26 -5.88
C LEU A 64 -2.67 4.79 -5.71
N VAL A 65 -2.91 3.48 -5.72
CA VAL A 65 -4.24 2.87 -5.58
C VAL A 65 -4.24 1.91 -4.38
N SER A 66 -5.04 2.18 -3.36
CA SER A 66 -5.02 1.39 -2.13
C SER A 66 -6.41 1.13 -1.56
N ASN A 67 -6.59 -0.08 -1.02
CA ASN A 67 -7.67 -0.34 -0.07
C ASN A 67 -7.32 0.32 1.26
N TYR A 68 -7.79 1.53 1.47
CA TYR A 68 -7.46 2.32 2.65
C TYR A 68 -8.71 2.88 3.35
N TYR A 69 -8.52 3.72 4.35
CA TYR A 69 -9.56 4.14 5.30
C TYR A 69 -10.03 5.59 5.09
N GLY A 70 -9.86 6.17 3.90
CA GLY A 70 -10.26 7.54 3.58
C GLY A 70 -9.23 8.61 3.94
N ASN A 71 -8.08 8.25 4.50
CA ASN A 71 -7.02 9.16 4.90
C ASN A 71 -5.65 8.87 4.25
N LEU A 72 -5.63 8.12 3.14
CA LEU A 72 -4.40 7.74 2.45
C LEU A 72 -3.55 8.95 2.06
N LYS A 73 -4.18 9.99 1.49
CA LYS A 73 -3.48 11.21 1.08
C LYS A 73 -2.77 11.89 2.26
N LYS A 74 -3.43 11.96 3.43
CA LYS A 74 -2.81 12.50 4.64
C LYS A 74 -1.59 11.68 5.06
N ILE A 75 -1.70 10.34 5.06
CA ILE A 75 -0.61 9.46 5.45
C ILE A 75 0.62 9.64 4.56
N VAL A 76 0.46 9.62 3.24
CA VAL A 76 1.61 9.80 2.32
C VAL A 76 2.17 11.22 2.34
N THR A 77 1.36 12.23 2.73
CA THR A 77 1.83 13.59 2.99
C THR A 77 2.69 13.64 4.24
N ASP A 78 2.22 13.06 5.33
CA ASP A 78 2.98 13.00 6.61
C ASP A 78 4.29 12.21 6.44
N LEU A 79 4.31 11.20 5.56
CA LEU A 79 5.51 10.43 5.19
C LEU A 79 6.43 11.16 4.19
N GLY A 80 6.00 12.30 3.64
CA GLY A 80 6.79 13.10 2.70
C GLY A 80 7.05 12.42 1.35
N ILE A 81 6.06 11.63 0.87
CA ILE A 81 6.12 10.94 -0.43
C ILE A 81 4.96 11.32 -1.37
N VAL A 82 4.07 12.19 -0.95
CA VAL A 82 2.88 12.59 -1.73
C VAL A 82 3.25 13.18 -3.09
N SER A 83 4.35 13.92 -3.18
CA SER A 83 4.79 14.60 -4.39
C SER A 83 5.25 13.66 -5.52
N TYR A 84 5.51 12.39 -5.23
CA TYR A 84 5.86 11.43 -6.26
C TYR A 84 4.65 10.94 -7.05
N PHE A 85 3.44 11.09 -6.52
CA PHE A 85 2.22 10.56 -7.12
C PHE A 85 1.39 11.66 -7.78
N SER A 86 1.05 11.48 -9.05
CA SER A 86 0.15 12.37 -9.79
C SER A 86 -1.28 12.24 -9.31
N SER A 87 -1.70 11.05 -8.88
CA SER A 87 -3.00 10.82 -8.27
C SER A 87 -2.94 9.76 -7.15
N ILE A 88 -3.88 9.88 -6.21
CA ILE A 88 -4.04 8.97 -5.08
C ILE A 88 -5.49 8.53 -5.01
N THR A 89 -5.73 7.23 -5.15
CA THR A 89 -7.06 6.62 -5.14
C THR A 89 -7.23 5.79 -3.86
N ASP A 90 -8.09 6.26 -2.97
CA ASP A 90 -8.43 5.60 -1.70
C ASP A 90 -9.79 4.92 -1.84
N SER A 91 -9.84 3.60 -1.67
CA SER A 91 -11.06 2.79 -1.83
C SER A 91 -12.26 3.27 -1.01
N THR A 92 -12.02 3.81 0.18
CA THR A 92 -13.10 4.29 1.06
C THR A 92 -13.70 5.59 0.52
N LEU A 93 -12.89 6.47 -0.05
CA LEU A 93 -13.39 7.71 -0.65
C LEU A 93 -14.14 7.45 -1.96
N GLU A 94 -13.72 6.43 -2.72
CA GLU A 94 -14.35 6.08 -4.00
C GLU A 94 -15.59 5.15 -3.83
N GLY A 95 -15.76 4.54 -2.65
CA GLY A 95 -16.82 3.55 -2.43
C GLY A 95 -16.61 2.23 -3.18
N ILE A 96 -15.43 2.03 -3.76
CA ILE A 96 -15.04 0.85 -4.54
C ILE A 96 -13.78 0.25 -3.91
N ARG A 97 -13.67 -1.07 -3.84
CA ARG A 97 -12.53 -1.74 -3.20
C ARG A 97 -11.96 -2.85 -4.08
N LYS A 98 -10.64 -2.99 -4.11
CA LYS A 98 -10.00 -4.19 -4.63
C LYS A 98 -10.53 -5.45 -3.89
N PRO A 99 -10.84 -6.55 -4.54
CA PRO A 99 -10.44 -6.96 -5.87
C PRO A 99 -11.31 -6.46 -7.04
N ASP A 100 -12.29 -5.58 -6.82
CA ASP A 100 -13.06 -5.02 -7.94
C ASP A 100 -12.12 -4.24 -8.86
N ALA A 101 -12.03 -4.68 -10.13
CA ALA A 101 -11.22 -4.04 -11.16
C ALA A 101 -11.64 -2.58 -11.44
N ALA A 102 -12.88 -2.22 -11.08
CA ALA A 102 -13.39 -0.87 -11.24
C ALA A 102 -12.55 0.19 -10.50
N LEU A 103 -11.90 -0.16 -9.37
CA LEU A 103 -11.01 0.76 -8.67
C LEU A 103 -9.75 1.07 -9.48
N TRP A 104 -9.16 0.06 -10.10
CA TRP A 104 -8.01 0.22 -11.01
C TRP A 104 -8.41 1.01 -12.24
N LYS A 105 -9.53 0.61 -12.88
CA LYS A 105 -10.05 1.31 -14.06
C LYS A 105 -10.29 2.80 -13.78
N LEU A 106 -10.90 3.13 -12.64
CA LEU A 106 -11.14 4.52 -12.24
C LEU A 106 -9.85 5.34 -12.13
N ALA A 107 -8.80 4.76 -11.53
CA ALA A 107 -7.52 5.43 -11.38
C ALA A 107 -6.83 5.67 -12.74
N ILE A 108 -6.89 4.67 -13.63
CA ILE A 108 -6.31 4.71 -14.98
C ILE A 108 -7.05 5.74 -15.86
N ASP A 109 -8.38 5.68 -15.90
CA ASP A 109 -9.21 6.60 -16.66
C ASP A 109 -8.99 8.07 -16.23
N ARG A 110 -8.90 8.33 -14.91
CA ARG A 110 -8.62 9.67 -14.38
C ARG A 110 -7.24 10.20 -14.77
N ALA A 111 -6.29 9.31 -14.95
CA ALA A 111 -4.94 9.67 -15.38
C ALA A 111 -4.82 9.82 -16.91
N GLY A 112 -5.85 9.40 -17.65
CA GLY A 112 -5.92 9.54 -19.12
C GLY A 112 -5.09 8.53 -19.90
N PHE A 113 -4.78 7.36 -19.30
CA PHE A 113 -4.05 6.29 -19.96
C PHE A 113 -4.97 5.17 -20.46
N ALA A 114 -4.52 4.46 -21.49
CA ALA A 114 -5.08 3.17 -21.86
C ALA A 114 -4.51 2.07 -20.94
N PRO A 115 -5.25 0.98 -20.64
CA PRO A 115 -4.76 -0.06 -19.73
C PRO A 115 -3.44 -0.71 -20.15
N ASP A 116 -3.20 -0.88 -21.45
CA ASP A 116 -1.97 -1.45 -22.02
C ASP A 116 -0.73 -0.54 -21.88
N GLU A 117 -0.95 0.74 -21.58
CA GLU A 117 0.11 1.71 -21.25
C GLU A 117 0.49 1.67 -19.75
N VAL A 118 -0.19 0.87 -18.93
CA VAL A 118 -0.06 0.86 -17.48
C VAL A 118 0.59 -0.42 -16.96
N VAL A 119 1.58 -0.26 -16.10
CA VAL A 119 2.16 -1.36 -15.31
C VAL A 119 1.63 -1.27 -13.88
N VAL A 120 0.90 -2.28 -13.43
CA VAL A 120 0.45 -2.38 -12.05
C VAL A 120 1.45 -3.17 -11.23
N ILE A 121 1.91 -2.57 -10.13
CA ILE A 121 2.84 -3.19 -9.19
C ILE A 121 2.07 -3.47 -7.90
N GLY A 122 2.01 -4.73 -7.47
CA GLY A 122 1.27 -5.12 -6.28
C GLY A 122 1.72 -6.46 -5.71
N ASP A 123 1.45 -6.68 -4.43
CA ASP A 123 1.82 -7.90 -3.72
C ASP A 123 0.69 -8.96 -3.68
N SER A 124 -0.54 -8.53 -3.88
CA SER A 124 -1.71 -9.41 -3.81
C SER A 124 -2.16 -9.88 -5.18
N VAL A 125 -2.02 -11.19 -5.44
CA VAL A 125 -2.56 -11.79 -6.67
C VAL A 125 -4.04 -11.48 -6.82
N LYS A 126 -4.83 -11.65 -5.75
CA LYS A 126 -6.28 -11.44 -5.76
C LYS A 126 -6.67 -9.98 -5.94
N ASN A 127 -6.01 -9.06 -5.22
CA ASN A 127 -6.43 -7.66 -5.17
C ASN A 127 -5.80 -6.78 -6.23
N ASP A 128 -4.60 -7.14 -6.70
CA ASP A 128 -3.82 -6.29 -7.59
C ASP A 128 -3.64 -6.93 -8.97
N ILE A 129 -3.06 -8.13 -9.01
CA ILE A 129 -2.59 -8.73 -10.26
C ILE A 129 -3.76 -9.17 -11.15
N LEU A 130 -4.67 -10.01 -10.63
CA LEU A 130 -5.79 -10.50 -11.42
C LEU A 130 -6.73 -9.39 -11.93
N PRO A 131 -7.12 -8.40 -11.09
CA PRO A 131 -7.92 -7.29 -11.57
C PRO A 131 -7.21 -6.45 -12.64
N ALA A 132 -5.90 -6.18 -12.49
CA ALA A 132 -5.14 -5.43 -13.48
C ALA A 132 -5.01 -6.17 -14.82
N LEU A 133 -4.71 -7.47 -14.78
CA LEU A 133 -4.68 -8.33 -15.98
C LEU A 133 -6.04 -8.35 -16.70
N SER A 134 -7.14 -8.41 -15.95
CA SER A 134 -8.49 -8.40 -16.54
C SER A 134 -8.83 -7.12 -17.31
N LEU A 135 -8.14 -6.03 -17.02
CA LEU A 135 -8.24 -4.75 -17.74
C LEU A 135 -7.29 -4.65 -18.94
N GLY A 136 -6.32 -5.56 -19.05
CA GLY A 136 -5.28 -5.52 -20.09
C GLY A 136 -4.00 -4.78 -19.67
N CYS A 137 -3.82 -4.49 -18.38
CA CYS A 137 -2.58 -3.90 -17.88
C CYS A 137 -1.43 -4.91 -17.85
N GLN A 138 -0.21 -4.40 -17.96
CA GLN A 138 0.99 -5.15 -17.57
C GLN A 138 1.07 -5.23 -16.04
N VAL A 139 1.71 -6.26 -15.51
CA VAL A 139 1.80 -6.46 -14.06
C VAL A 139 3.19 -6.86 -13.61
N VAL A 140 3.57 -6.40 -12.43
CA VAL A 140 4.76 -6.84 -11.68
C VAL A 140 4.33 -7.19 -10.27
N LYS A 141 4.59 -8.43 -9.85
CA LYS A 141 4.22 -8.91 -8.51
C LYS A 141 5.36 -8.69 -7.53
N GLY A 142 5.07 -8.07 -6.38
CA GLY A 142 5.94 -8.12 -5.22
C GLY A 142 5.88 -9.50 -4.55
N CYS A 143 7.01 -10.19 -4.47
CA CYS A 143 7.11 -11.53 -3.90
C CYS A 143 7.91 -11.47 -2.58
N PRO A 144 7.38 -11.98 -1.44
CA PRO A 144 8.12 -12.01 -0.18
C PRO A 144 9.38 -12.87 -0.26
N SER A 145 9.39 -13.88 -1.14
CA SER A 145 10.54 -14.75 -1.41
C SER A 145 10.53 -15.24 -2.86
N MET A 146 11.68 -15.73 -3.33
CA MET A 146 11.80 -16.36 -4.66
C MET A 146 10.94 -17.64 -4.79
N ALA A 147 10.52 -18.25 -3.68
CA ALA A 147 9.62 -19.41 -3.69
C ALA A 147 8.18 -19.05 -4.13
N ASP A 148 7.82 -17.75 -4.08
CA ASP A 148 6.49 -17.27 -4.47
C ASP A 148 6.42 -16.85 -5.96
N VAL A 149 7.52 -17.04 -6.71
CA VAL A 149 7.60 -16.72 -8.14
C VAL A 149 6.79 -17.75 -8.93
N THR A 150 5.89 -17.27 -9.78
CA THR A 150 5.17 -18.07 -10.77
C THR A 150 5.70 -17.73 -12.17
N GLU A 151 5.77 -18.70 -13.08
CA GLU A 151 6.38 -18.50 -14.41
C GLU A 151 5.65 -17.46 -15.27
N ASP A 152 4.38 -17.15 -14.94
CA ASP A 152 3.51 -16.31 -15.80
C ASP A 152 3.53 -14.81 -15.47
N VAL A 153 4.16 -14.38 -14.35
CA VAL A 153 4.15 -12.98 -13.92
C VAL A 153 5.53 -12.55 -13.45
N SER A 154 6.03 -11.43 -13.96
CA SER A 154 7.29 -10.82 -13.49
C SER A 154 7.23 -10.58 -11.99
N CYS A 155 8.22 -11.08 -11.26
CA CYS A 155 8.28 -11.03 -9.79
C CYS A 155 9.48 -10.22 -9.35
N ILE A 156 9.30 -9.38 -8.33
CA ILE A 156 10.37 -8.65 -7.65
C ILE A 156 10.35 -8.95 -6.15
N THR A 157 11.48 -9.07 -5.53
CA THR A 157 11.63 -9.22 -4.07
C THR A 157 11.94 -7.89 -3.39
N SER A 158 12.34 -6.89 -4.15
CA SER A 158 12.61 -5.53 -3.70
C SER A 158 12.11 -4.51 -4.72
N LEU A 159 11.60 -3.38 -4.23
CA LEU A 159 11.21 -2.27 -5.10
C LEU A 159 12.39 -1.73 -5.94
N LYS A 160 13.64 -1.91 -5.50
CA LYS A 160 14.83 -1.48 -6.27
C LYS A 160 14.94 -2.18 -7.62
N GLU A 161 14.48 -3.42 -7.72
CA GLU A 161 14.48 -4.18 -8.98
C GLU A 161 13.61 -3.53 -10.07
N LEU A 162 12.65 -2.65 -9.69
CA LEU A 162 11.88 -1.88 -10.64
C LEU A 162 12.75 -0.95 -11.50
N LEU A 163 13.88 -0.48 -10.97
CA LEU A 163 14.79 0.40 -11.71
C LEU A 163 15.53 -0.31 -12.83
N ASP A 164 15.60 -1.63 -12.77
CA ASP A 164 16.28 -2.47 -13.76
C ASP A 164 15.32 -3.00 -14.84
N ILE A 165 14.01 -3.09 -14.52
CA ILE A 165 13.01 -3.68 -15.41
C ILE A 165 12.08 -2.66 -16.06
N LEU A 166 12.05 -1.43 -15.55
CA LEU A 166 11.31 -0.29 -16.10
C LEU A 166 12.28 0.79 -16.57
#